data_825b5f4adc6a69c4fba4a87762082f56
#
_entry.id   825b5f4adc6a69c4fba4a87762082f56
#
_cell.length_a   1.000
_cell.length_b   1.000
_cell.length_c   1.000
_cell.angle_alpha   90.00
_cell.angle_beta   90.00
_cell.angle_gamma   90.00
#
_symmetry.space_group_name_H-M   'P 1'
#
loop_
_entity.id
_entity.type
_entity.pdbx_description
1 polymer ?
#
loop_
_entity_poly.entity_id
_entity_poly.type
_entity_poly.pdbx_seq_one_letter_code
_entity_poly.pdbx_strand_id
1 'polypeptide(L)'
;MEDRITRERAHEILMKYMKGVNYIQHSYAVEAIMKGLAKRLAPDDVEYWGCVGLLHDLDEEQCDWQHDMSVHGPASVEILKKEGIDDKELGDAIKAHNPKCGMKAKTKLQYSILAADPMSGFVKAVAQIYPDKKIASVKHKSVMKRFNELRFASGANRDYMEMIEFTGLSLDDLIDIALEEMSAIAGELGL
;
A
#
# COMPACT_ATOMS: atom_id res chain seq x y z
N MET A 1 8.38 7.09 -24.69
CA MET A 1 7.92 6.63 -23.36
C MET A 1 8.13 7.83 -22.47
N GLU A 2 7.06 8.37 -21.88
CA GLU A 2 7.22 9.35 -20.80
C GLU A 2 8.10 8.71 -19.73
N ASP A 3 9.09 9.46 -19.22
CA ASP A 3 9.99 8.95 -18.20
C ASP A 3 9.17 8.69 -16.93
N ARG A 4 8.94 7.41 -16.60
CA ARG A 4 8.28 7.00 -15.35
C ARG A 4 9.09 7.49 -14.18
N ILE A 5 8.39 7.84 -13.09
CA ILE A 5 9.03 8.27 -11.85
C ILE A 5 10.01 7.20 -11.33
N THR A 6 11.21 7.61 -10.93
CA THR A 6 12.16 6.71 -10.27
C THR A 6 11.87 6.60 -8.77
N ARG A 7 12.32 5.51 -8.14
CA ARG A 7 12.17 5.33 -6.69
C ARG A 7 12.85 6.44 -5.88
N GLU A 8 14.02 6.88 -6.32
CA GLU A 8 14.78 7.97 -5.67
C GLU A 8 13.94 9.25 -5.65
N ARG A 9 13.35 9.62 -6.81
CA ARG A 9 12.50 10.82 -6.90
C ARG A 9 11.22 10.66 -6.07
N ALA A 10 10.60 9.49 -6.09
CA ALA A 10 9.42 9.18 -5.27
C ALA A 10 9.73 9.30 -3.77
N HIS A 11 10.88 8.78 -3.33
CA HIS A 11 11.31 8.88 -1.95
C HIS A 11 11.63 10.33 -1.52
N GLU A 12 12.28 11.14 -2.37
CA GLU A 12 12.49 12.57 -2.11
C GLU A 12 11.16 13.29 -1.86
N ILE A 13 10.16 13.02 -2.71
CA ILE A 13 8.81 13.60 -2.58
C ILE A 13 8.15 13.14 -1.29
N LEU A 14 8.18 11.83 -0.99
CA LEU A 14 7.66 11.29 0.27
C LEU A 14 8.24 12.04 1.47
N MET A 15 9.56 12.13 1.57
CA MET A 15 10.25 12.76 2.70
C MET A 15 10.04 14.28 2.78
N LYS A 16 9.67 14.93 1.67
CA LYS A 16 9.30 16.33 1.64
C LYS A 16 7.95 16.60 2.31
N TYR A 17 6.96 15.75 2.03
CA TYR A 17 5.57 15.96 2.44
C TYR A 17 5.16 15.18 3.68
N MET A 18 5.82 14.09 4.01
CA MET A 18 5.47 13.23 5.14
C MET A 18 6.54 13.27 6.23
N LYS A 19 6.13 13.45 7.50
CA LYS A 19 7.01 13.56 8.66
C LYS A 19 6.74 12.50 9.73
N GLY A 20 5.51 12.01 9.80
CA GLY A 20 5.12 10.99 10.77
C GLY A 20 5.78 9.65 10.48
N VAL A 21 6.59 9.15 11.42
CA VAL A 21 7.33 7.89 11.27
C VAL A 21 6.42 6.72 10.91
N ASN A 22 5.23 6.64 11.53
CA ASN A 22 4.28 5.57 11.27
C ASN A 22 3.75 5.60 9.82
N TYR A 23 3.52 6.79 9.26
CA TYR A 23 3.06 6.96 7.88
C TYR A 23 4.16 6.62 6.88
N ILE A 24 5.40 7.05 7.15
CA ILE A 24 6.56 6.67 6.33
C ILE A 24 6.77 5.15 6.34
N GLN A 25 6.67 4.51 7.51
CA GLN A 25 6.75 3.05 7.62
C GLN A 25 5.62 2.34 6.87
N HIS A 26 4.40 2.91 6.91
CA HIS A 26 3.27 2.40 6.14
C HIS A 26 3.55 2.47 4.64
N SER A 27 4.01 3.62 4.14
CA SER A 27 4.39 3.79 2.73
C SER A 27 5.46 2.78 2.28
N TYR A 28 6.47 2.50 3.12
CA TYR A 28 7.47 1.47 2.82
C TYR A 28 6.88 0.06 2.81
N ALA A 29 5.98 -0.25 3.73
CA ALA A 29 5.32 -1.56 3.76
C ALA A 29 4.47 -1.77 2.50
N VAL A 30 3.72 -0.76 2.07
CA VAL A 30 2.91 -0.83 0.85
C VAL A 30 3.80 -0.87 -0.40
N GLU A 31 4.91 -0.09 -0.45
CA GLU A 31 5.92 -0.19 -1.52
C GLU A 31 6.41 -1.64 -1.66
N ALA A 32 6.80 -2.27 -0.55
CA ALA A 32 7.31 -3.64 -0.57
C ALA A 32 6.28 -4.63 -1.10
N ILE A 33 5.04 -4.59 -0.59
CA ILE A 33 3.95 -5.47 -1.06
C ILE A 33 3.68 -5.25 -2.55
N MET A 34 3.62 -3.99 -3.01
CA MET A 34 3.38 -3.65 -4.41
C MET A 34 4.48 -4.18 -5.33
N LYS A 35 5.75 -4.13 -4.90
CA LYS A 35 6.86 -4.76 -5.63
C LYS A 35 6.70 -6.27 -5.71
N GLY A 36 6.32 -6.92 -4.62
CA GLY A 36 6.06 -8.36 -4.59
C GLY A 36 4.92 -8.77 -5.52
N LEU A 37 3.83 -8.00 -5.53
CA LEU A 37 2.71 -8.21 -6.46
C LEU A 37 3.14 -8.01 -7.91
N ALA A 38 3.93 -6.96 -8.20
CA ALA A 38 4.42 -6.68 -9.54
C ALA A 38 5.33 -7.80 -10.09
N LYS A 39 6.18 -8.41 -9.26
CA LYS A 39 7.01 -9.56 -9.65
C LYS A 39 6.16 -10.69 -10.27
N ARG A 40 4.91 -10.85 -9.86
CA ARG A 40 3.99 -11.87 -10.39
C ARG A 40 3.07 -11.37 -11.51
N LEU A 41 2.66 -10.10 -11.46
CA LEU A 41 1.60 -9.55 -12.33
C LEU A 41 2.10 -8.68 -13.47
N ALA A 42 3.27 -8.01 -13.28
CA ALA A 42 3.86 -7.05 -14.19
C ALA A 42 5.39 -6.98 -13.96
N PRO A 43 6.16 -8.04 -14.26
CA PRO A 43 7.58 -8.15 -13.89
C PRO A 43 8.48 -7.05 -14.48
N ASP A 44 8.07 -6.44 -15.57
CA ASP A 44 8.79 -5.33 -16.19
C ASP A 44 8.55 -3.97 -15.50
N ASP A 45 7.57 -3.89 -14.57
CA ASP A 45 7.10 -2.66 -13.93
C ASP A 45 7.28 -2.66 -12.39
N VAL A 46 8.14 -3.52 -11.86
CA VAL A 46 8.29 -3.73 -10.40
C VAL A 46 8.58 -2.42 -9.65
N GLU A 47 9.54 -1.64 -10.12
CA GLU A 47 9.90 -0.37 -9.47
C GLU A 47 8.78 0.66 -9.58
N TYR A 48 8.09 0.71 -10.71
CA TYR A 48 6.96 1.62 -10.91
C TYR A 48 5.79 1.30 -9.97
N TRP A 49 5.44 0.01 -9.82
CA TRP A 49 4.40 -0.40 -8.86
C TRP A 49 4.83 -0.09 -7.43
N GLY A 50 6.12 -0.23 -7.12
CA GLY A 50 6.69 0.21 -5.84
C GLY A 50 6.49 1.70 -5.61
N CYS A 51 6.72 2.54 -6.62
CA CYS A 51 6.48 3.99 -6.51
C CYS A 51 5.00 4.32 -6.26
N VAL A 52 4.06 3.58 -6.85
CA VAL A 52 2.63 3.74 -6.54
C VAL A 52 2.38 3.49 -5.04
N GLY A 53 2.90 2.38 -4.51
CA GLY A 53 2.78 2.05 -3.08
C GLY A 53 3.43 3.09 -2.18
N LEU A 54 4.60 3.60 -2.57
CA LEU A 54 5.35 4.59 -1.79
C LEU A 54 4.63 5.95 -1.69
N LEU A 55 3.86 6.32 -2.72
CA LEU A 55 3.28 7.66 -2.87
C LEU A 55 1.76 7.72 -2.66
N HIS A 56 1.09 6.58 -2.38
CA HIS A 56 -0.38 6.54 -2.36
C HIS A 56 -0.99 7.48 -1.32
N ASP A 57 -0.34 7.63 -0.18
CA ASP A 57 -0.80 8.39 1.00
C ASP A 57 -0.08 9.73 1.21
N LEU A 58 0.49 10.34 0.16
CA LEU A 58 1.21 11.62 0.27
C LEU A 58 0.40 12.73 0.94
N ASP A 59 -0.91 12.65 0.89
CA ASP A 59 -1.83 13.63 1.43
C ASP A 59 -2.25 13.38 2.88
N GLU A 60 -1.80 12.29 3.50
CA GLU A 60 -2.20 11.87 4.85
C GLU A 60 -2.01 12.99 5.90
N GLU A 61 -0.91 13.74 5.79
CA GLU A 61 -0.62 14.87 6.67
C GLU A 61 -0.91 16.24 6.03
N GLN A 62 -1.50 16.27 4.81
CA GLN A 62 -1.65 17.48 4.00
C GLN A 62 -3.10 17.90 3.79
N CYS A 63 -4.08 17.02 4.04
CA CYS A 63 -5.50 17.30 3.85
C CYS A 63 -6.34 16.81 5.04
N ASP A 64 -7.55 17.31 5.13
CA ASP A 64 -8.50 16.96 6.21
C ASP A 64 -9.40 15.78 5.81
N TRP A 65 -8.75 14.66 5.45
CA TRP A 65 -9.43 13.44 5.03
C TRP A 65 -10.33 12.83 6.12
N GLN A 66 -10.09 13.14 7.38
CA GLN A 66 -10.88 12.64 8.52
C GLN A 66 -12.32 13.20 8.48
N HIS A 67 -12.49 14.42 7.98
CA HIS A 67 -13.80 15.03 7.78
C HIS A 67 -14.40 14.76 6.41
N ASP A 68 -13.54 14.64 5.38
CA ASP A 68 -13.97 14.35 4.00
C ASP A 68 -13.03 13.35 3.34
N MET A 69 -13.40 12.07 3.39
CA MET A 69 -12.62 11.00 2.74
C MET A 69 -12.54 11.14 1.21
N SER A 70 -13.36 11.97 0.57
CA SER A 70 -13.32 12.12 -0.89
C SER A 70 -12.07 12.87 -1.37
N VAL A 71 -11.40 13.61 -0.50
CA VAL A 71 -10.17 14.35 -0.85
C VAL A 71 -8.92 13.47 -0.81
N HIS A 72 -8.96 12.37 -0.04
CA HIS A 72 -7.85 11.46 0.13
C HIS A 72 -7.57 10.68 -1.17
N GLY A 73 -6.32 10.67 -1.60
CA GLY A 73 -5.86 10.20 -2.88
C GLY A 73 -5.86 11.30 -3.96
N PRO A 74 -6.98 12.00 -4.25
CA PRO A 74 -6.93 13.16 -5.14
C PRO A 74 -5.93 14.24 -4.71
N ALA A 75 -5.81 14.53 -3.41
CA ALA A 75 -4.84 15.50 -2.91
C ALA A 75 -3.39 15.01 -3.10
N SER A 76 -3.11 13.72 -2.97
CA SER A 76 -1.80 13.14 -3.33
C SER A 76 -1.45 13.39 -4.79
N VAL A 77 -2.42 13.24 -5.71
CA VAL A 77 -2.21 13.51 -7.14
C VAL A 77 -1.91 14.99 -7.40
N GLU A 78 -2.60 15.91 -6.72
CA GLU A 78 -2.31 17.34 -6.85
C GLU A 78 -0.93 17.72 -6.29
N ILE A 79 -0.46 17.04 -5.24
CA ILE A 79 0.92 17.18 -4.75
C ILE A 79 1.91 16.74 -5.83
N LEU A 80 1.70 15.57 -6.46
CA LEU A 80 2.56 15.05 -7.52
C LEU A 80 2.65 16.00 -8.71
N LYS A 81 1.53 16.57 -9.15
CA LYS A 81 1.52 17.58 -10.21
C LYS A 81 2.36 18.82 -9.86
N LYS A 82 2.29 19.30 -8.61
CA LYS A 82 3.14 20.42 -8.13
C LYS A 82 4.62 20.05 -8.16
N GLU A 83 4.95 18.78 -8.00
CA GLU A 83 6.33 18.25 -8.10
C GLU A 83 6.75 17.93 -9.56
N GLY A 84 5.90 18.26 -10.53
CA GLY A 84 6.17 18.06 -11.95
C GLY A 84 5.89 16.63 -12.44
N ILE A 85 5.17 15.83 -11.65
CA ILE A 85 4.78 14.46 -12.01
C ILE A 85 3.31 14.46 -12.44
N ASP A 86 3.06 14.40 -13.74
CA ASP A 86 1.69 14.32 -14.32
C ASP A 86 1.50 12.97 -15.03
N ASP A 87 1.70 11.88 -14.31
CA ASP A 87 1.49 10.52 -14.77
C ASP A 87 0.06 10.07 -14.45
N LYS A 88 -0.73 9.87 -15.51
CA LYS A 88 -2.13 9.49 -15.38
C LYS A 88 -2.31 8.11 -14.78
N GLU A 89 -1.45 7.14 -15.11
CA GLU A 89 -1.55 5.76 -14.59
C GLU A 89 -1.26 5.73 -13.10
N LEU A 90 -0.18 6.42 -12.67
CA LEU A 90 0.18 6.62 -11.27
C LEU A 90 -0.96 7.29 -10.50
N GLY A 91 -1.46 8.42 -11.02
CA GLY A 91 -2.52 9.19 -10.38
C GLY A 91 -3.84 8.43 -10.28
N ASP A 92 -4.20 7.66 -11.28
CA ASP A 92 -5.42 6.83 -11.25
C ASP A 92 -5.27 5.65 -10.29
N ALA A 93 -4.07 5.05 -10.18
CA ALA A 93 -3.80 3.99 -9.19
C ALA A 93 -3.86 4.54 -7.76
N ILE A 94 -3.23 5.70 -7.51
CA ILE A 94 -3.31 6.37 -6.20
C ILE A 94 -4.76 6.66 -5.82
N LYS A 95 -5.57 7.24 -6.70
CA LYS A 95 -6.99 7.49 -6.41
C LYS A 95 -7.78 6.20 -6.16
N ALA A 96 -7.43 5.11 -6.84
CA ALA A 96 -8.16 3.85 -6.72
C ALA A 96 -7.99 3.14 -5.37
N HIS A 97 -6.93 3.45 -4.57
CA HIS A 97 -6.80 2.88 -3.23
C HIS A 97 -7.90 3.36 -2.29
N ASN A 98 -8.49 4.53 -2.56
CA ASN A 98 -9.63 5.07 -1.82
C ASN A 98 -10.89 5.22 -2.70
N PRO A 99 -11.76 4.19 -2.78
CA PRO A 99 -12.99 4.27 -3.57
C PRO A 99 -13.96 5.38 -3.16
N LYS A 100 -13.83 5.95 -1.96
CA LYS A 100 -14.66 7.06 -1.49
C LYS A 100 -14.43 8.36 -2.24
N CYS A 101 -13.29 8.51 -2.94
CA CYS A 101 -13.05 9.62 -3.86
C CYS A 101 -13.80 9.48 -5.21
N GLY A 102 -14.58 8.40 -5.38
CA GLY A 102 -15.35 8.13 -6.61
C GLY A 102 -14.61 7.32 -7.67
N MET A 103 -13.30 7.05 -7.49
CA MET A 103 -12.55 6.18 -8.39
C MET A 103 -12.86 4.72 -8.07
N LYS A 104 -13.07 3.92 -9.12
CA LYS A 104 -13.22 2.47 -9.01
C LYS A 104 -12.02 1.79 -9.67
N ALA A 105 -11.45 0.81 -9.00
CA ALA A 105 -10.38 -0.01 -9.57
C ALA A 105 -10.85 -0.75 -10.83
N LYS A 106 -9.99 -0.83 -11.86
CA LYS A 106 -10.27 -1.45 -13.16
C LYS A 106 -9.07 -2.24 -13.70
N THR A 107 -7.86 -1.92 -13.26
CA THR A 107 -6.62 -2.54 -13.72
C THR A 107 -6.00 -3.39 -12.62
N LYS A 108 -5.10 -4.30 -12.98
CA LYS A 108 -4.35 -5.10 -12.00
C LYS A 108 -3.60 -4.21 -11.01
N LEU A 109 -2.96 -3.13 -11.47
CA LEU A 109 -2.27 -2.16 -10.63
C LEU A 109 -3.22 -1.54 -9.59
N GLN A 110 -4.41 -1.11 -10.02
CA GLN A 110 -5.40 -0.47 -9.15
C GLN A 110 -5.99 -1.44 -8.11
N TYR A 111 -6.28 -2.69 -8.50
CA TYR A 111 -6.72 -3.71 -7.54
C TYR A 111 -5.61 -4.09 -6.57
N SER A 112 -4.36 -4.10 -7.03
CA SER A 112 -3.21 -4.41 -6.20
C SER A 112 -3.00 -3.36 -5.11
N ILE A 113 -3.01 -2.07 -5.43
CA ILE A 113 -2.84 -1.02 -4.41
C ILE A 113 -4.03 -0.99 -3.44
N LEU A 114 -5.27 -1.16 -3.92
CA LEU A 114 -6.46 -1.23 -3.10
C LEU A 114 -6.39 -2.36 -2.06
N ALA A 115 -5.76 -3.47 -2.41
CA ALA A 115 -5.61 -4.62 -1.52
C ALA A 115 -4.35 -4.54 -0.63
N ALA A 116 -3.25 -4.02 -1.16
CA ALA A 116 -1.95 -3.94 -0.48
C ALA A 116 -1.97 -2.96 0.70
N ASP A 117 -2.63 -1.82 0.54
CA ASP A 117 -2.75 -0.80 1.58
C ASP A 117 -3.31 -1.39 2.90
N PRO A 118 -4.56 -1.89 2.98
CA PRO A 118 -5.09 -2.45 4.22
C PRO A 118 -4.34 -3.71 4.67
N MET A 119 -3.76 -4.50 3.75
CA MET A 119 -2.99 -5.70 4.09
C MET A 119 -1.72 -5.34 4.86
N SER A 120 -1.04 -4.25 4.51
CA SER A 120 0.18 -3.81 5.20
C SER A 120 -0.06 -3.53 6.69
N GLY A 121 -1.07 -2.74 7.00
CA GLY A 121 -1.49 -2.43 8.36
C GLY A 121 -1.99 -3.67 9.11
N PHE A 122 -2.69 -4.56 8.42
CA PHE A 122 -3.20 -5.80 8.98
C PHE A 122 -2.06 -6.74 9.41
N VAL A 123 -1.07 -6.99 8.54
CA VAL A 123 0.11 -7.81 8.86
C VAL A 123 0.92 -7.20 10.00
N LYS A 124 1.12 -5.87 9.99
CA LYS A 124 1.76 -5.14 11.10
C LYS A 124 1.02 -5.38 12.43
N ALA A 125 -0.32 -5.30 12.43
CA ALA A 125 -1.12 -5.56 13.63
C ALA A 125 -0.98 -7.01 14.12
N VAL A 126 -0.92 -7.99 13.20
CA VAL A 126 -0.67 -9.39 13.58
C VAL A 126 0.73 -9.56 14.18
N ALA A 127 1.76 -8.93 13.61
CA ALA A 127 3.11 -8.99 14.17
C ALA A 127 3.16 -8.40 15.59
N GLN A 128 2.47 -7.29 15.84
CA GLN A 128 2.46 -6.60 17.13
C GLN A 128 1.85 -7.41 18.28
N ILE A 129 1.00 -8.40 18.01
CA ILE A 129 0.46 -9.29 19.05
C ILE A 129 1.33 -10.53 19.32
N TYR A 130 2.37 -10.75 18.52
CA TYR A 130 3.35 -11.81 18.82
C TYR A 130 4.23 -11.42 20.02
N PRO A 131 4.70 -12.39 20.84
CA PRO A 131 5.49 -12.09 22.03
C PRO A 131 6.77 -11.29 21.74
N ASP A 132 7.42 -11.56 20.62
CA ASP A 132 8.65 -10.91 20.17
C ASP A 132 8.41 -9.70 19.25
N LYS A 133 7.15 -9.47 18.84
CA LYS A 133 6.70 -8.41 17.94
C LYS A 133 7.44 -8.36 16.61
N LYS A 134 7.97 -9.51 16.16
CA LYS A 134 8.73 -9.63 14.91
C LYS A 134 7.88 -10.22 13.80
N ILE A 135 7.90 -9.58 12.64
CA ILE A 135 7.20 -10.07 11.46
C ILE A 135 7.74 -11.44 11.02
N ALA A 136 9.03 -11.70 11.17
CA ALA A 136 9.66 -12.98 10.85
C ALA A 136 9.07 -14.18 11.61
N SER A 137 8.42 -13.94 12.75
CA SER A 137 7.73 -14.97 13.54
C SER A 137 6.29 -15.20 13.10
N VAL A 138 5.73 -14.29 12.30
CA VAL A 138 4.33 -14.35 11.86
C VAL A 138 4.17 -15.46 10.82
N LYS A 139 3.20 -16.34 11.06
CA LYS A 139 2.89 -17.44 10.14
C LYS A 139 1.63 -17.11 9.35
N HIS A 140 1.59 -17.51 8.09
CA HIS A 140 0.41 -17.40 7.22
C HIS A 140 -0.90 -17.75 7.93
N LYS A 141 -0.96 -18.94 8.54
CA LYS A 141 -2.14 -19.40 9.29
C LYS A 141 -2.59 -18.47 10.40
N SER A 142 -1.67 -17.69 10.99
CA SER A 142 -2.01 -16.73 12.02
C SER A 142 -2.65 -15.48 11.43
N VAL A 143 -2.18 -15.05 10.25
CA VAL A 143 -2.80 -13.95 9.49
C VAL A 143 -4.21 -14.35 9.09
N MET A 144 -4.40 -15.53 8.47
CA MET A 144 -5.72 -16.05 8.08
C MET A 144 -6.66 -16.20 9.27
N LYS A 145 -6.17 -16.71 10.41
CA LYS A 145 -6.99 -16.79 11.62
C LYS A 145 -7.49 -15.40 12.04
N ARG A 146 -6.61 -14.41 12.08
CA ARG A 146 -6.97 -13.02 12.44
C ARG A 146 -7.86 -12.34 11.40
N PHE A 147 -7.67 -12.67 10.14
CA PHE A 147 -8.52 -12.17 9.05
C PHE A 147 -10.00 -12.52 9.30
N ASN A 148 -10.28 -13.73 9.76
CA ASN A 148 -11.63 -14.19 10.10
C ASN A 148 -12.18 -13.61 11.42
N GLU A 149 -11.34 -12.93 12.23
CA GLU A 149 -11.75 -12.28 13.47
C GLU A 149 -12.10 -10.81 13.20
N LEU A 150 -13.35 -10.51 12.85
CA LEU A 150 -13.78 -9.18 12.38
C LEU A 150 -13.48 -8.02 13.34
N ARG A 151 -13.34 -8.29 14.64
CA ARG A 151 -12.99 -7.27 15.65
C ARG A 151 -11.48 -6.97 15.68
N PHE A 152 -10.65 -7.87 15.20
CA PHE A 152 -9.20 -7.67 15.15
C PHE A 152 -8.85 -6.70 14.02
N ALA A 153 -8.07 -5.66 14.31
CA ALA A 153 -7.68 -4.63 13.33
C ALA A 153 -8.86 -4.20 12.44
N SER A 154 -9.99 -3.83 13.06
CA SER A 154 -11.26 -3.54 12.37
C SER A 154 -11.19 -2.36 11.39
N GLY A 155 -10.16 -1.51 11.50
CA GLY A 155 -9.89 -0.44 10.53
C GLY A 155 -9.32 -0.93 9.19
N ALA A 156 -8.73 -2.13 9.16
CA ALA A 156 -8.22 -2.70 7.92
C ALA A 156 -9.36 -3.38 7.15
N ASN A 157 -9.71 -2.84 6.00
CA ASN A 157 -10.87 -3.26 5.21
C ASN A 157 -10.62 -4.61 4.51
N ARG A 158 -11.33 -5.68 4.97
CA ARG A 158 -11.19 -7.03 4.41
C ARG A 158 -11.70 -7.13 2.97
N ASP A 159 -12.81 -6.47 2.67
CA ASP A 159 -13.39 -6.50 1.34
C ASP A 159 -12.39 -5.94 0.31
N TYR A 160 -11.61 -4.93 0.69
CA TYR A 160 -10.56 -4.38 -0.19
C TYR A 160 -9.38 -5.35 -0.36
N MET A 161 -8.99 -6.07 0.69
CA MET A 161 -7.96 -7.10 0.59
C MET A 161 -8.38 -8.24 -0.37
N GLU A 162 -9.65 -8.67 -0.30
CA GLU A 162 -10.22 -9.70 -1.17
C GLU A 162 -10.32 -9.24 -2.64
N MET A 163 -10.33 -7.93 -2.92
CA MET A 163 -10.28 -7.41 -4.29
C MET A 163 -9.03 -7.82 -5.07
N ILE A 164 -8.00 -8.36 -4.41
CA ILE A 164 -6.83 -8.94 -5.08
C ILE A 164 -7.23 -10.04 -6.07
N GLU A 165 -8.35 -10.73 -5.84
CA GLU A 165 -8.84 -11.81 -6.72
C GLU A 165 -9.12 -11.32 -8.15
N PHE A 166 -9.45 -10.05 -8.34
CA PHE A 166 -9.61 -9.46 -9.68
C PHE A 166 -8.30 -9.35 -10.48
N THR A 167 -7.15 -9.57 -9.84
CA THR A 167 -5.85 -9.65 -10.52
C THR A 167 -5.53 -11.05 -11.01
N GLY A 168 -6.23 -12.07 -10.49
CA GLY A 168 -5.97 -13.49 -10.68
C GLY A 168 -5.12 -14.13 -9.57
N LEU A 169 -4.71 -13.37 -8.55
CA LEU A 169 -4.09 -13.87 -7.32
C LEU A 169 -5.16 -14.12 -6.26
N SER A 170 -4.88 -15.06 -5.34
CA SER A 170 -5.74 -15.32 -4.18
C SER A 170 -5.38 -14.43 -2.98
N LEU A 171 -6.26 -14.37 -1.97
CA LEU A 171 -5.96 -13.76 -0.68
C LEU A 171 -4.75 -14.45 -0.02
N ASP A 172 -4.61 -15.77 -0.15
CA ASP A 172 -3.45 -16.51 0.35
C ASP A 172 -2.15 -16.03 -0.30
N ASP A 173 -2.15 -15.83 -1.64
CA ASP A 173 -1.00 -15.26 -2.35
C ASP A 173 -0.65 -13.86 -1.83
N LEU A 174 -1.64 -13.00 -1.58
CA LEU A 174 -1.42 -11.65 -1.05
C LEU A 174 -0.80 -11.70 0.34
N ILE A 175 -1.27 -12.59 1.21
CA ILE A 175 -0.71 -12.78 2.57
C ILE A 175 0.74 -13.24 2.49
N ASP A 176 1.04 -14.24 1.66
CA ASP A 176 2.40 -14.76 1.51
C ASP A 176 3.37 -13.69 0.99
N ILE A 177 2.95 -12.94 -0.04
CA ILE A 177 3.71 -11.82 -0.59
C ILE A 177 3.94 -10.75 0.49
N ALA A 178 2.90 -10.36 1.24
CA ALA A 178 3.02 -9.36 2.29
C ALA A 178 3.99 -9.79 3.39
N LEU A 179 3.92 -11.05 3.82
CA LEU A 179 4.84 -11.58 4.83
C LEU A 179 6.28 -11.63 4.33
N GLU A 180 6.51 -12.07 3.10
CA GLU A 180 7.83 -12.15 2.48
C GLU A 180 8.46 -10.76 2.32
N GLU A 181 7.77 -9.87 1.63
CA GLU A 181 8.32 -8.56 1.25
C GLU A 181 8.47 -7.61 2.46
N MET A 182 7.50 -7.61 3.38
CA MET A 182 7.63 -6.81 4.60
C MET A 182 8.70 -7.39 5.55
N SER A 183 8.92 -8.71 5.57
CA SER A 183 10.00 -9.30 6.37
C SER A 183 11.37 -8.89 5.84
N ALA A 184 11.53 -8.73 4.53
CA ALA A 184 12.79 -8.30 3.92
C ALA A 184 13.22 -6.89 4.37
N ILE A 185 12.26 -6.04 4.75
CA ILE A 185 12.48 -4.67 5.22
C ILE A 185 12.07 -4.46 6.69
N ALA A 186 12.00 -5.53 7.49
CA ALA A 186 11.49 -5.49 8.86
C ALA A 186 12.14 -4.40 9.73
N GLY A 187 13.46 -4.17 9.55
CA GLY A 187 14.19 -3.13 10.27
C GLY A 187 13.70 -1.71 9.98
N GLU A 188 13.30 -1.43 8.74
CA GLU A 188 12.73 -0.13 8.33
C GLU A 188 11.32 0.06 8.90
N LEU A 189 10.58 -1.04 9.08
CA LEU A 189 9.22 -1.04 9.60
C LEU A 189 9.15 -1.04 11.14
N GLY A 190 10.28 -1.26 11.82
CA GLY A 190 10.32 -1.41 13.27
C GLY A 190 9.65 -2.70 13.78
N LEU A 191 9.77 -3.82 13.02
CA LEU A 191 9.13 -5.12 13.26
C LEU A 191 10.14 -6.26 13.41
#